data_419cb0b4f15e417502d249111c19ec26
#
_entry.id   419cb0b4f15e417502d249111c19ec26
#
_cell.length_a   1.000
_cell.length_b   1.000
_cell.length_c   1.000
_cell.angle_alpha   90.00
_cell.angle_beta   90.00
_cell.angle_gamma   90.00
#
_symmetry.space_group_name_H-M   'P 1'
#
loop_
_entity.id
_entity.type
_entity.pdbx_description
1 polymer ?
#
loop_
_entity_poly.entity_id
_entity_poly.type
_entity_poly.pdbx_seq_one_letter_code
_entity_poly.pdbx_strand_id
1 'polypeptide(L)'
;RKNNVMLLFLMPDGKAESVKRVLDYLETGLGIDVFRRLFPVILTDNGSEFKKVDELELTLDEDGFLVYRTSLYYCDPMASWQKGCIEKNHEFIRYAVPKGKSLNPYTQEDMTLLMNHINSVKRPGLGNKSPYELVEEDDEDFKALMSLLKMYLIPPDEVHLMPDLFVKK
;
A
#
# COMPACT_ATOMS: atom_id res chain seq x y z
N ARG A 1 5.57 13.02 2.75
CA ARG A 1 4.58 13.31 3.81
C ARG A 1 4.36 12.04 4.64
N LYS A 2 4.18 12.20 5.95
CA LYS A 2 3.99 11.06 6.86
C LYS A 2 2.51 10.91 7.21
N ASN A 3 1.69 10.54 6.23
CA ASN A 3 0.26 10.25 6.47
C ASN A 3 0.00 8.80 6.90
N ASN A 4 1.00 7.92 6.81
CA ASN A 4 0.91 6.50 7.16
C ASN A 4 -0.23 5.74 6.46
N VAL A 5 -0.64 6.19 5.29
CA VAL A 5 -1.62 5.47 4.47
C VAL A 5 -1.04 4.12 4.07
N MET A 6 -1.83 3.09 4.22
CA MET A 6 -1.50 1.72 3.85
C MET A 6 -2.19 1.35 2.54
N LEU A 7 -1.46 0.71 1.65
CA LEU A 7 -1.98 0.09 0.44
C LEU A 7 -1.90 -1.43 0.58
N LEU A 8 -2.94 -2.13 0.15
CA LEU A 8 -3.01 -3.59 0.18
C LEU A 8 -3.26 -4.14 -1.22
N PHE A 9 -2.36 -5.01 -1.66
CA PHE A 9 -2.49 -5.72 -2.93
C PHE A 9 -2.42 -7.23 -2.69
N LEU A 10 -3.39 -7.95 -3.23
CA LEU A 10 -3.39 -9.42 -3.22
C LEU A 10 -2.55 -9.92 -4.39
N MET A 11 -1.42 -10.53 -4.08
CA MET A 11 -0.52 -11.10 -5.08
C MET A 11 -0.67 -12.61 -5.14
N PRO A 12 -0.51 -13.25 -6.32
CA PRO A 12 -0.61 -14.70 -6.47
C PRO A 12 0.54 -15.43 -5.78
N ASP A 13 1.69 -14.78 -5.65
CA ASP A 13 2.89 -15.30 -5.01
C ASP A 13 3.81 -14.17 -4.51
N GLY A 14 4.87 -14.53 -3.79
CA GLY A 14 5.90 -13.60 -3.30
C GLY A 14 7.09 -13.45 -4.26
N LYS A 15 6.86 -13.38 -5.57
CA LYS A 15 7.92 -13.22 -6.56
C LYS A 15 8.07 -11.77 -7.03
N ALA A 16 9.25 -11.44 -7.55
CA ALA A 16 9.54 -10.10 -8.07
C ALA A 16 8.58 -9.69 -9.21
N GLU A 17 8.18 -10.63 -10.05
CA GLU A 17 7.21 -10.38 -11.11
C GLU A 17 5.84 -9.94 -10.58
N SER A 18 5.41 -10.48 -9.43
CA SER A 18 4.14 -10.08 -8.81
C SER A 18 4.23 -8.68 -8.23
N VAL A 19 5.36 -8.31 -7.60
CA VAL A 19 5.63 -6.94 -7.15
C VAL A 19 5.69 -5.99 -8.33
N LYS A 20 6.42 -6.35 -9.39
CA LYS A 20 6.49 -5.55 -10.62
C LYS A 20 5.11 -5.25 -11.19
N ARG A 21 4.22 -6.24 -11.29
CA ARG A 21 2.84 -6.05 -11.79
C ARG A 21 2.06 -5.03 -10.96
N VAL A 22 2.25 -5.00 -9.64
CA VAL A 22 1.61 -4.00 -8.77
C VAL A 22 2.13 -2.60 -9.11
N LEU A 23 3.45 -2.43 -9.28
CA LEU A 23 4.04 -1.15 -9.66
C LEU A 23 3.61 -0.72 -11.06
N ASP A 24 3.60 -1.64 -12.03
CA ASP A 24 3.13 -1.39 -13.40
C ASP A 24 1.64 -0.98 -13.41
N TYR A 25 0.80 -1.63 -12.61
CA TYR A 25 -0.61 -1.26 -12.46
C TYR A 25 -0.81 0.16 -11.93
N LEU A 26 -0.05 0.52 -10.88
CA LEU A 26 -0.10 1.85 -10.29
C LEU A 26 0.40 2.91 -11.28
N GLU A 27 1.53 2.65 -11.94
CA GLU A 27 2.10 3.57 -12.92
C GLU A 27 1.17 3.76 -14.12
N THR A 28 0.62 2.67 -14.68
CA THR A 28 -0.32 2.74 -15.80
C THR A 28 -1.58 3.52 -15.44
N GLY A 29 -2.10 3.34 -14.23
CA GLY A 29 -3.32 4.00 -13.78
C GLY A 29 -3.14 5.47 -13.40
N LEU A 30 -1.96 5.86 -12.94
CA LEU A 30 -1.65 7.22 -12.47
C LEU A 30 -0.92 8.08 -13.51
N GLY A 31 -0.22 7.44 -14.43
CA GLY A 31 0.82 8.07 -15.23
C GLY A 31 2.16 8.19 -14.47
N ILE A 32 3.26 8.16 -15.22
CA ILE A 32 4.61 8.10 -14.66
C ILE A 32 4.95 9.29 -13.75
N ASP A 33 4.48 10.48 -14.07
CA ASP A 33 4.80 11.68 -13.30
C ASP A 33 4.10 11.70 -11.94
N VAL A 34 2.82 11.31 -11.87
CA VAL A 34 2.09 11.16 -10.61
C VAL A 34 2.68 10.02 -9.80
N PHE A 35 3.01 8.90 -10.45
CA PHE A 35 3.66 7.78 -9.77
C PHE A 35 4.96 8.20 -9.10
N ARG A 36 5.84 8.93 -9.80
CA ARG A 36 7.11 9.44 -9.27
C ARG A 36 6.94 10.37 -8.07
N ARG A 37 5.91 11.23 -8.09
CA ARG A 37 5.64 12.14 -6.96
C ARG A 37 5.09 11.41 -5.75
N LEU A 38 4.27 10.37 -5.94
CA LEU A 38 3.69 9.59 -4.84
C LEU A 38 4.67 8.56 -4.28
N PHE A 39 5.47 7.92 -5.14
CA PHE A 39 6.38 6.82 -4.80
C PHE A 39 7.84 7.10 -5.21
N PRO A 40 8.43 8.25 -4.81
CA PRO A 40 9.80 8.59 -5.22
C PRO A 40 10.82 7.59 -4.66
N VAL A 41 10.50 6.98 -3.51
CA VAL A 41 11.37 6.02 -2.83
C VAL A 41 10.53 4.86 -2.30
N ILE A 42 11.01 3.65 -2.53
CA ILE A 42 10.48 2.41 -1.93
C ILE A 42 11.53 1.87 -0.98
N LEU A 43 11.19 1.79 0.31
CA LEU A 43 12.04 1.17 1.32
C LEU A 43 11.52 -0.24 1.62
N THR A 44 12.36 -1.24 1.42
CA THR A 44 11.97 -2.65 1.56
C THR A 44 12.95 -3.43 2.45
N ASP A 45 12.60 -4.66 2.79
CA ASP A 45 13.55 -5.61 3.36
C ASP A 45 14.34 -6.31 2.24
N ASN A 46 15.30 -7.16 2.63
CA ASN A 46 16.11 -7.90 1.70
C ASN A 46 15.39 -9.21 1.23
N GLY A 47 14.07 -9.13 1.02
CA GLY A 47 13.25 -10.23 0.51
C GLY A 47 13.61 -10.59 -0.92
N SER A 48 13.37 -11.85 -1.30
CA SER A 48 13.67 -12.36 -2.65
C SER A 48 12.86 -11.66 -3.74
N GLU A 49 11.67 -11.17 -3.40
CA GLU A 49 10.74 -10.43 -4.26
C GLU A 49 11.25 -9.04 -4.67
N PHE A 50 12.25 -8.51 -3.97
CA PHE A 50 12.85 -7.19 -4.25
C PHE A 50 14.25 -7.27 -4.86
N LYS A 51 14.76 -8.48 -5.20
CA LYS A 51 16.13 -8.64 -5.72
C LYS A 51 16.32 -8.18 -7.16
N LYS A 52 15.26 -8.08 -7.94
CA LYS A 52 15.31 -7.61 -9.32
C LYS A 52 15.13 -6.09 -9.37
N VAL A 53 16.07 -5.35 -8.77
CA VAL A 53 15.99 -3.90 -8.56
C VAL A 53 15.70 -3.16 -9.87
N ASP A 54 16.48 -3.41 -10.93
CA ASP A 54 16.30 -2.76 -12.23
C ASP A 54 14.89 -2.93 -12.80
N GLU A 55 14.28 -4.14 -12.64
CA GLU A 55 12.91 -4.39 -13.11
C GLU A 55 11.86 -3.64 -12.30
N LEU A 56 12.16 -3.24 -11.06
CA LEU A 56 11.27 -2.51 -10.17
C LEU A 56 11.45 -0.99 -10.29
N GLU A 57 12.68 -0.52 -10.50
CA GLU A 57 13.01 0.90 -10.59
C GLU A 57 12.78 1.48 -11.99
N LEU A 58 12.98 0.67 -13.04
CA LEU A 58 12.95 1.13 -14.42
C LEU A 58 11.62 0.81 -15.11
N THR A 59 11.24 1.69 -16.01
CA THR A 59 10.09 1.52 -16.92
C THR A 59 10.40 2.16 -18.27
N LEU A 60 9.55 1.92 -19.27
CA LEU A 60 9.63 2.62 -20.56
C LEU A 60 8.71 3.85 -20.52
N ASP A 61 9.21 4.99 -20.94
CA ASP A 61 8.39 6.17 -21.17
C ASP A 61 7.56 6.07 -22.46
N GLU A 62 6.79 7.10 -22.77
CA GLU A 62 5.92 7.17 -23.97
C GLU A 62 6.71 7.07 -25.28
N ASP A 63 7.97 7.49 -25.29
CA ASP A 63 8.88 7.42 -26.45
C ASP A 63 9.65 6.09 -26.51
N GLY A 64 9.46 5.21 -25.51
CA GLY A 64 10.13 3.90 -25.42
C GLY A 64 11.53 3.93 -24.84
N PHE A 65 11.95 5.04 -24.21
CA PHE A 65 13.22 5.12 -23.49
C PHE A 65 13.09 4.54 -22.09
N LEU A 66 14.16 3.88 -21.66
CA LEU A 66 14.25 3.33 -20.31
C LEU A 66 14.51 4.47 -19.32
N VAL A 67 13.61 4.66 -18.38
CA VAL A 67 13.64 5.74 -17.38
C VAL A 67 13.36 5.20 -15.98
N TYR A 68 13.87 5.89 -14.96
CA TYR A 68 13.55 5.56 -13.57
C TYR A 68 12.13 6.01 -13.21
N ARG A 69 11.33 5.11 -12.62
CA ARG A 69 10.02 5.42 -12.02
C ARG A 69 10.08 5.64 -10.51
N THR A 70 11.03 5.01 -9.83
CA THR A 70 11.23 5.08 -8.38
C THR A 70 12.69 4.74 -8.03
N SER A 71 13.08 4.92 -6.77
CA SER A 71 14.34 4.40 -6.24
C SER A 71 14.05 3.43 -5.10
N LEU A 72 14.66 2.24 -5.14
CA LEU A 72 14.47 1.18 -4.17
C LEU A 72 15.66 1.10 -3.20
N TYR A 73 15.38 1.13 -1.91
CA TYR A 73 16.37 1.00 -0.86
C TYR A 73 16.04 -0.16 0.06
N TYR A 74 17.08 -0.82 0.56
CA TYR A 74 16.94 -1.88 1.55
C TYR A 74 17.12 -1.34 2.96
N CYS A 75 16.29 -1.80 3.89
CA CYS A 75 16.51 -1.56 5.32
C CYS A 75 17.79 -2.25 5.77
N ASP A 76 18.47 -1.65 6.72
CA ASP A 76 19.61 -2.28 7.39
C ASP A 76 19.18 -3.59 8.06
N PRO A 77 20.03 -4.62 8.07
CA PRO A 77 19.76 -5.83 8.81
C PRO A 77 19.46 -5.53 10.29
N MET A 78 18.41 -6.15 10.84
CA MET A 78 17.96 -5.99 12.23
C MET A 78 17.47 -4.59 12.62
N ALA A 79 17.29 -3.67 11.68
CA ALA A 79 16.78 -2.32 11.93
C ALA A 79 15.24 -2.26 11.85
N SER A 80 14.54 -3.04 12.68
CA SER A 80 13.06 -3.08 12.71
C SER A 80 12.42 -1.71 12.96
N TRP A 81 13.12 -0.81 13.67
CA TRP A 81 12.70 0.57 13.90
C TRP A 81 12.53 1.41 12.62
N GLN A 82 13.23 1.05 11.53
CA GLN A 82 13.04 1.69 10.22
C GLN A 82 11.66 1.38 9.61
N LYS A 83 11.01 0.31 10.07
CA LYS A 83 9.69 -0.16 9.60
C LYS A 83 8.59 -0.09 10.66
N GLY A 84 8.78 0.62 11.76
CA GLY A 84 7.82 0.62 12.89
C GLY A 84 6.37 0.92 12.50
N CYS A 85 6.13 1.74 11.48
CA CYS A 85 4.78 2.01 10.97
C CYS A 85 4.18 0.78 10.27
N ILE A 86 4.98 -0.04 9.60
CA ILE A 86 4.51 -1.24 8.89
C ILE A 86 4.09 -2.32 9.91
N GLU A 87 4.84 -2.49 11.00
CA GLU A 87 4.51 -3.47 12.04
C GLU A 87 3.13 -3.18 12.64
N LYS A 88 2.81 -1.91 12.91
CA LYS A 88 1.48 -1.53 13.40
C LYS A 88 0.38 -1.81 12.38
N ASN A 89 0.63 -1.58 11.11
CA ASN A 89 -0.32 -1.91 10.06
C ASN A 89 -0.55 -3.43 9.95
N HIS A 90 0.48 -4.25 10.16
CA HIS A 90 0.32 -5.71 10.20
C HIS A 90 -0.56 -6.19 11.37
N GLU A 91 -0.55 -5.49 12.51
CA GLU A 91 -1.48 -5.80 13.62
C GLU A 91 -2.93 -5.60 13.17
N PHE A 92 -3.24 -4.49 12.49
CA PHE A 92 -4.59 -4.23 11.98
C PHE A 92 -5.04 -5.29 10.98
N ILE A 93 -4.16 -5.74 10.07
CA ILE A 93 -4.49 -6.86 9.17
C ILE A 93 -4.86 -8.11 9.98
N ARG A 94 -4.11 -8.40 11.05
CA ARG A 94 -4.31 -9.62 11.86
C ARG A 94 -5.62 -9.63 12.64
N TYR A 95 -6.25 -8.49 12.88
CA TYR A 95 -7.60 -8.45 13.47
C TYR A 95 -8.64 -9.02 12.51
N ALA A 96 -8.56 -8.72 11.22
CA ALA A 96 -9.49 -9.22 10.21
C ALA A 96 -9.05 -10.57 9.62
N VAL A 97 -7.74 -10.76 9.43
CA VAL A 97 -7.13 -11.99 8.89
C VAL A 97 -6.11 -12.54 9.89
N PRO A 98 -6.51 -13.44 10.80
CA PRO A 98 -5.63 -14.00 11.81
C PRO A 98 -4.40 -14.70 11.21
N LYS A 99 -3.26 -14.65 11.93
CA LYS A 99 -2.00 -15.29 11.51
C LYS A 99 -2.21 -16.77 11.18
N GLY A 100 -1.65 -17.20 10.06
CA GLY A 100 -1.73 -18.60 9.59
C GLY A 100 -2.97 -18.93 8.78
N LYS A 101 -3.90 -17.99 8.59
CA LYS A 101 -5.01 -18.16 7.64
C LYS A 101 -4.52 -17.95 6.21
N SER A 102 -5.01 -18.80 5.29
CA SER A 102 -4.74 -18.64 3.87
C SER A 102 -5.41 -17.38 3.34
N LEU A 103 -4.75 -16.67 2.42
CA LEU A 103 -5.33 -15.54 1.69
C LEU A 103 -6.09 -15.97 0.44
N ASN A 104 -6.05 -17.25 0.05
CA ASN A 104 -6.71 -17.74 -1.17
C ASN A 104 -8.22 -17.49 -1.26
N PRO A 105 -9.00 -17.47 -0.14
CA PRO A 105 -10.43 -17.18 -0.21
C PRO A 105 -10.77 -15.72 -0.49
N TYR A 106 -9.81 -14.80 -0.32
CA TYR A 106 -10.06 -13.36 -0.44
C TYR A 106 -9.81 -12.85 -1.85
N THR A 107 -10.51 -11.77 -2.20
CA THR A 107 -10.37 -11.05 -3.46
C THR A 107 -9.63 -9.73 -3.26
N GLN A 108 -9.28 -9.03 -4.34
CA GLN A 108 -8.72 -7.69 -4.24
C GLN A 108 -9.74 -6.69 -3.65
N GLU A 109 -11.05 -6.89 -3.91
CA GLU A 109 -12.12 -6.09 -3.30
C GLU A 109 -12.14 -6.25 -1.78
N ASP A 110 -11.93 -7.48 -1.26
CA ASP A 110 -11.84 -7.73 0.18
C ASP A 110 -10.61 -6.99 0.77
N MET A 111 -9.47 -7.00 0.06
CA MET A 111 -8.28 -6.25 0.48
C MET A 111 -8.50 -4.74 0.42
N THR A 112 -9.22 -4.24 -0.57
CA THR A 112 -9.59 -2.82 -0.67
C THR A 112 -10.53 -2.41 0.48
N LEU A 113 -11.50 -3.24 0.82
CA LEU A 113 -12.38 -3.01 1.97
C LEU A 113 -11.56 -2.95 3.27
N LEU A 114 -10.70 -3.93 3.52
CA LEU A 114 -9.81 -3.96 4.69
C LEU A 114 -8.91 -2.74 4.75
N MET A 115 -8.31 -2.36 3.62
CA MET A 115 -7.46 -1.18 3.49
C MET A 115 -8.20 0.10 3.88
N ASN A 116 -9.46 0.27 3.45
CA ASN A 116 -10.28 1.43 3.78
C ASN A 116 -10.58 1.48 5.29
N HIS A 117 -10.93 0.36 5.91
CA HIS A 117 -11.09 0.31 7.37
C HIS A 117 -9.80 0.66 8.10
N ILE A 118 -8.66 0.07 7.74
CA ILE A 118 -7.37 0.33 8.39
C ILE A 118 -6.96 1.80 8.28
N ASN A 119 -7.13 2.41 7.12
CA ASN A 119 -6.78 3.82 6.89
C ASN A 119 -7.77 4.80 7.51
N SER A 120 -8.93 4.35 7.95
CA SER A 120 -9.93 5.13 8.66
C SER A 120 -9.80 5.05 10.19
N VAL A 121 -8.92 4.16 10.71
CA VAL A 121 -8.67 4.08 12.16
C VAL A 121 -7.94 5.32 12.66
N LYS A 122 -8.53 6.00 13.64
CA LYS A 122 -7.85 7.08 14.38
C LYS A 122 -6.71 6.52 15.23
N ARG A 123 -5.56 7.18 15.17
CA ARG A 123 -4.32 6.70 15.82
C ARG A 123 -3.75 7.76 16.75
N PRO A 124 -3.47 7.42 18.03
CA PRO A 124 -2.86 8.37 18.98
C PRO A 124 -1.55 8.95 18.44
N GLY A 125 -0.69 8.14 17.81
CA GLY A 125 0.56 8.58 17.20
C GLY A 125 0.41 9.53 16.00
N LEU A 126 -0.81 9.75 15.50
CA LEU A 126 -1.16 10.69 14.44
C LEU A 126 -2.02 11.86 14.97
N GLY A 127 -1.93 12.16 16.27
CA GLY A 127 -2.73 13.22 16.89
C GLY A 127 -4.23 12.90 16.91
N ASN A 128 -4.59 11.64 17.09
CA ASN A 128 -5.96 11.12 17.03
C ASN A 128 -6.68 11.32 15.67
N LYS A 129 -5.90 11.48 14.61
CA LYS A 129 -6.39 11.45 13.23
C LYS A 129 -6.18 10.07 12.61
N SER A 130 -6.98 9.74 11.61
CA SER A 130 -6.75 8.59 10.75
C SER A 130 -5.75 8.94 9.63
N PRO A 131 -5.10 7.94 9.00
CA PRO A 131 -4.28 8.18 7.81
C PRO A 131 -5.00 8.99 6.72
N TYR A 132 -6.28 8.73 6.46
CA TYR A 132 -7.04 9.48 5.46
C TYR A 132 -7.32 10.92 5.87
N GLU A 133 -7.55 11.21 7.16
CA GLU A 133 -7.72 12.58 7.68
C GLU A 133 -6.43 13.40 7.63
N LEU A 134 -5.28 12.80 7.38
CA LEU A 134 -3.99 13.48 7.22
C LEU A 134 -3.64 13.78 5.76
N VAL A 135 -4.44 13.31 4.82
CA VAL A 135 -4.30 13.67 3.41
C VAL A 135 -4.84 15.09 3.23
N GLU A 136 -4.06 15.95 2.59
CA GLU A 136 -4.48 17.32 2.30
C GLU A 136 -5.60 17.30 1.25
N GLU A 137 -6.60 18.17 1.43
CA GLU A 137 -7.78 18.23 0.56
C GLU A 137 -7.44 18.64 -0.88
N ASP A 138 -6.31 19.30 -1.11
CA ASP A 138 -5.84 19.76 -2.41
C ASP A 138 -4.76 18.84 -3.03
N ASP A 139 -4.50 17.67 -2.42
CA ASP A 139 -3.55 16.69 -2.96
C ASP A 139 -4.17 15.91 -4.13
N GLU A 140 -4.11 16.49 -5.32
CA GLU A 140 -4.69 15.89 -6.54
C GLU A 140 -4.03 14.56 -6.91
N ASP A 141 -2.72 14.40 -6.66
CA ASP A 141 -2.03 13.13 -6.90
C ASP A 141 -2.59 12.02 -6.01
N PHE A 142 -2.84 12.34 -4.72
CA PHE A 142 -3.42 11.37 -3.81
C PHE A 142 -4.89 11.09 -4.13
N LYS A 143 -5.66 12.09 -4.60
CA LYS A 143 -7.02 11.85 -5.08
C LYS A 143 -7.06 10.91 -6.28
N ALA A 144 -6.12 11.06 -7.22
CA ALA A 144 -5.99 10.13 -8.35
C ALA A 144 -5.70 8.69 -7.86
N LEU A 145 -4.81 8.53 -6.88
CA LEU A 145 -4.53 7.24 -6.25
C LEU A 145 -5.78 6.66 -5.55
N MET A 146 -6.51 7.48 -4.80
CA MET A 146 -7.75 7.05 -4.13
C MET A 146 -8.79 6.57 -5.14
N SER A 147 -8.96 7.31 -6.24
CA SER A 147 -9.88 6.92 -7.32
C SER A 147 -9.47 5.61 -7.97
N LEU A 148 -8.18 5.45 -8.32
CA LEU A 148 -7.65 4.23 -8.93
C LEU A 148 -7.87 2.99 -8.07
N LEU A 149 -7.60 3.11 -6.75
CA LEU A 149 -7.68 2.01 -5.79
C LEU A 149 -9.04 1.88 -5.09
N LYS A 150 -10.03 2.69 -5.46
CA LYS A 150 -11.36 2.75 -4.81
C LYS A 150 -11.26 2.97 -3.31
N MET A 151 -10.37 3.90 -2.92
CA MET A 151 -10.13 4.26 -1.52
C MET A 151 -11.15 5.31 -1.07
N TYR A 152 -11.67 5.16 0.15
CA TYR A 152 -12.60 6.12 0.76
C TYR A 152 -12.53 6.07 2.28
N LEU A 153 -12.84 7.20 2.93
CA LEU A 153 -12.93 7.31 4.36
C LEU A 153 -14.21 6.61 4.86
N ILE A 154 -14.05 5.72 5.84
CA ILE A 154 -15.17 5.09 6.55
C ILE A 154 -15.46 5.92 7.80
N PRO A 155 -16.76 6.25 8.08
CA PRO A 155 -17.12 6.94 9.31
C PRO A 155 -16.61 6.21 10.55
N PRO A 156 -16.17 6.93 11.60
CA PRO A 156 -15.55 6.30 12.78
C PRO A 156 -16.40 5.25 13.48
N ASP A 157 -17.72 5.39 13.47
CA ASP A 157 -18.70 4.45 14.04
C ASP A 157 -18.94 3.21 13.18
N GLU A 158 -18.53 3.25 11.91
CA GLU A 158 -18.63 2.13 10.97
C GLU A 158 -17.29 1.37 10.81
N VAL A 159 -16.19 1.89 11.39
CA VAL A 159 -14.90 1.21 11.31
C VAL A 159 -14.95 -0.12 12.03
N HIS A 160 -14.74 -1.21 11.27
CA HIS A 160 -14.82 -2.57 11.77
C HIS A 160 -13.60 -3.39 11.33
N LEU A 161 -12.82 -3.87 12.29
CA LEU A 161 -11.61 -4.67 12.03
C LEU A 161 -11.71 -5.99 12.80
N MET A 162 -12.59 -6.87 12.32
CA MET A 162 -12.82 -8.20 12.87
C MET A 162 -12.92 -9.23 11.74
N PRO A 163 -12.78 -10.53 12.01
CA PRO A 163 -12.81 -11.57 10.96
C PRO A 163 -14.10 -11.64 10.15
N ASP A 164 -15.20 -11.15 10.70
CA ASP A 164 -16.50 -11.09 10.03
C ASP A 164 -16.66 -9.90 9.06
N LEU A 165 -15.65 -9.04 8.94
CA LEU A 165 -15.60 -7.95 7.96
C LEU A 165 -15.90 -8.42 6.53
N PHE A 166 -15.45 -9.63 6.18
CA PHE A 166 -15.58 -10.21 4.84
C PHE A 166 -16.83 -11.08 4.66
N VAL A 167 -17.64 -11.24 5.70
CA VAL A 167 -18.92 -11.97 5.59
C VAL A 167 -19.88 -11.09 4.80
N LYS A 168 -20.14 -11.46 3.55
CA LYS A 168 -21.16 -10.81 2.74
C LYS A 168 -22.52 -10.99 3.46
N LYS A 169 -23.11 -9.89 3.85
CA LYS A 169 -24.48 -9.85 4.36
C LYS A 169 -25.47 -10.27 3.29
#